data_3c4c7183b68c6e102c5e284e790f7c2d
#
_entry.id   3c4c7183b68c6e102c5e284e790f7c2d
#
_cell.length_a   1.000
_cell.length_b   1.000
_cell.length_c   1.000
_cell.angle_alpha   90.00
_cell.angle_beta   90.00
_cell.angle_gamma   90.00
#
_symmetry.space_group_name_H-M   'P 1'
#
loop_
_entity.id
_entity.type
_entity.pdbx_description
1 polymer ?
#
loop_
_entity_poly.entity_id
_entity_poly.type
_entity_poly.pdbx_seq_one_letter_code
_entity_poly.pdbx_strand_id
1 'polypeptide(L)'
;MKAGNIDVTRTHTTPWNKRWMTAADRNGIGVSFEGTWSWLMIHSTPIPDQRLIEIWRNEFLGLLKKYRNHPSLLFWTVNNEMKFYDNDSNLERAKEKYRIISDVVKEMRRI
;
A
#
# COMPACT_ATOMS: atom_id res chain seq x y z
N MET A 1 1.50 -19.69 -10.39
CA MET A 1 0.69 -19.62 -9.15
C MET A 1 -0.43 -20.67 -9.13
N LYS A 2 -1.25 -20.78 -10.16
CA LYS A 2 -2.33 -21.78 -10.16
C LYS A 2 -1.84 -23.22 -10.07
N ALA A 3 -0.75 -23.57 -10.75
CA ALA A 3 -0.15 -24.90 -10.65
C ALA A 3 0.30 -25.27 -9.22
N GLY A 4 0.56 -24.28 -8.36
CA GLY A 4 0.88 -24.43 -6.95
C GLY A 4 -0.31 -24.28 -6.00
N ASN A 5 -1.55 -24.24 -6.52
CA ASN A 5 -2.78 -24.01 -5.77
C ASN A 5 -2.78 -22.65 -5.01
N ILE A 6 -2.18 -21.64 -5.60
CA ILE A 6 -2.15 -20.29 -5.03
C ILE A 6 -3.32 -19.50 -5.61
N ASP A 7 -4.23 -19.05 -4.76
CA ASP A 7 -5.41 -18.28 -5.14
C ASP A 7 -5.27 -16.77 -4.90
N VAL A 8 -4.39 -16.38 -3.98
CA VAL A 8 -4.14 -14.98 -3.65
C VAL A 8 -2.64 -14.73 -3.56
N THR A 9 -2.20 -13.59 -4.04
CA THR A 9 -0.81 -13.14 -3.91
C THR A 9 -0.76 -11.69 -3.45
N ARG A 10 0.40 -11.27 -2.98
CA ARG A 10 0.65 -9.87 -2.61
C ARG A 10 1.86 -9.36 -3.39
N THR A 11 1.75 -8.15 -3.92
CA THR A 11 2.94 -7.42 -4.37
C THR A 11 3.73 -6.94 -3.16
N HIS A 12 5.04 -6.81 -3.29
CA HIS A 12 5.89 -6.39 -2.18
C HIS A 12 6.83 -5.28 -2.63
N THR A 13 6.77 -4.16 -1.93
CA THR A 13 7.57 -2.93 -2.14
C THR A 13 7.42 -2.27 -3.51
N THR A 14 6.93 -2.99 -4.50
CA THR A 14 6.79 -2.50 -5.86
C THR A 14 5.40 -2.84 -6.38
N PRO A 15 4.65 -1.88 -6.90
CA PRO A 15 3.38 -2.17 -7.53
C PRO A 15 3.59 -2.94 -8.84
N TRP A 16 2.63 -3.78 -9.19
CA TRP A 16 2.64 -4.48 -10.47
C TRP A 16 2.23 -3.53 -11.60
N ASN A 17 2.66 -3.85 -12.82
CA ASN A 17 2.22 -3.16 -14.01
C ASN A 17 0.90 -3.75 -14.53
N LYS A 18 0.32 -3.10 -15.55
CA LYS A 18 -0.94 -3.52 -16.15
C LYS A 18 -0.93 -4.95 -16.68
N ARG A 19 0.19 -5.42 -17.23
CA ARG A 19 0.31 -6.79 -17.76
C ARG A 19 0.14 -7.84 -16.68
N TRP A 20 0.76 -7.63 -15.52
CA TRP A 20 0.64 -8.52 -14.38
C TRP A 20 -0.79 -8.55 -13.84
N MET A 21 -1.42 -7.39 -13.74
CA MET A 21 -2.80 -7.30 -13.29
C MET A 21 -3.76 -7.97 -14.26
N THR A 22 -3.58 -7.78 -15.57
CA THR A 22 -4.37 -8.45 -16.58
C THR A 22 -4.17 -9.97 -16.57
N ALA A 23 -2.94 -10.44 -16.35
CA ALA A 23 -2.66 -11.87 -16.21
C ALA A 23 -3.34 -12.46 -14.97
N ALA A 24 -3.34 -11.75 -13.84
CA ALA A 24 -4.04 -12.15 -12.63
C ALA A 24 -5.55 -12.23 -12.86
N ASP A 25 -6.13 -11.24 -13.53
CA ASP A 25 -7.55 -11.25 -13.91
C ASP A 25 -7.92 -12.48 -14.73
N ARG A 26 -7.12 -12.80 -15.74
CA ARG A 26 -7.36 -13.95 -16.64
C ARG A 26 -7.20 -15.30 -15.93
N ASN A 27 -6.30 -15.39 -14.97
CA ASN A 27 -6.00 -16.63 -14.26
C ASN A 27 -6.77 -16.79 -12.94
N GLY A 28 -7.61 -15.83 -12.58
CA GLY A 28 -8.38 -15.88 -11.34
C GLY A 28 -7.51 -15.86 -10.08
N ILE A 29 -6.43 -15.10 -10.11
CA ILE A 29 -5.57 -14.88 -8.95
C ILE A 29 -5.95 -13.57 -8.26
N GLY A 30 -6.36 -13.62 -6.99
CA GLY A 30 -6.58 -12.44 -6.19
C GLY A 30 -5.27 -11.73 -5.85
N VAL A 31 -5.27 -10.41 -5.82
CA VAL A 31 -4.08 -9.61 -5.55
C VAL A 31 -4.32 -8.67 -4.39
N SER A 32 -3.42 -8.70 -3.41
CA SER A 32 -3.22 -7.63 -2.45
C SER A 32 -2.13 -6.71 -3.00
N PHE A 33 -2.54 -5.52 -3.42
CA PHE A 33 -1.68 -4.61 -4.15
C PHE A 33 -1.00 -3.62 -3.20
N GLU A 34 0.32 -3.71 -3.10
CA GLU A 34 1.11 -2.79 -2.30
C GLU A 34 1.53 -1.60 -3.16
N GLY A 35 1.29 -0.41 -2.65
CA GLY A 35 1.64 0.82 -3.35
C GLY A 35 3.14 1.13 -3.31
N THR A 36 3.50 2.23 -3.95
CA THR A 36 4.87 2.76 -3.91
C THR A 36 5.22 3.26 -2.52
N TRP A 37 6.52 3.22 -2.19
CA TRP A 37 7.06 3.81 -0.97
C TRP A 37 6.45 3.26 0.32
N SER A 38 6.13 1.98 0.33
CA SER A 38 5.56 1.30 1.51
C SER A 38 6.45 1.34 2.76
N TRP A 39 7.73 1.67 2.58
CA TRP A 39 8.72 1.81 3.65
C TRP A 39 8.90 3.26 4.13
N LEU A 40 8.11 4.20 3.61
CA LEU A 40 8.27 5.63 3.91
C LEU A 40 8.21 5.95 5.40
N MET A 41 7.42 5.20 6.15
CA MET A 41 7.22 5.42 7.59
C MET A 41 7.54 4.17 8.42
N ILE A 42 8.64 3.51 8.09
CA ILE A 42 9.08 2.32 8.81
C ILE A 42 9.52 2.67 10.24
N HIS A 43 9.13 1.85 11.19
CA HIS A 43 9.38 1.92 12.63
C HIS A 43 9.98 3.26 13.18
N SER A 44 11.24 3.27 13.61
CA SER A 44 11.84 4.42 14.28
C SER A 44 12.27 5.57 13.37
N THR A 45 11.96 5.50 12.06
CA THR A 45 12.30 6.60 11.16
C THR A 45 11.56 7.88 11.54
N PRO A 46 12.16 9.05 11.34
CA PRO A 46 11.47 10.32 11.47
C PRO A 46 10.23 10.40 10.60
N ILE A 47 9.28 11.24 10.97
CA ILE A 47 8.14 11.54 10.10
C ILE A 47 8.67 12.28 8.87
N PRO A 48 8.33 11.83 7.65
CA PRO A 48 8.73 12.52 6.43
C PRO A 48 8.21 13.96 6.42
N ASP A 49 8.89 14.85 5.68
CA ASP A 49 8.37 16.19 5.51
C ASP A 49 7.03 16.20 4.77
N GLN A 50 6.29 17.28 4.91
CA GLN A 50 4.95 17.43 4.35
C GLN A 50 4.92 17.24 2.83
N ARG A 51 5.91 17.76 2.12
CA ARG A 51 6.01 17.63 0.66
C ARG A 51 6.16 16.18 0.23
N LEU A 52 6.98 15.41 0.94
CA LEU A 52 7.20 13.99 0.63
C LEU A 52 5.92 13.17 0.88
N ILE A 53 5.22 13.48 1.97
CA ILE A 53 3.93 12.86 2.28
C ILE A 53 2.90 13.15 1.17
N GLU A 54 2.84 14.37 0.68
CA GLU A 54 1.93 14.75 -0.41
C GLU A 54 2.25 14.04 -1.72
N ILE A 55 3.53 13.91 -2.07
CA ILE A 55 3.97 13.16 -3.25
C ILE A 55 3.55 11.69 -3.12
N TRP A 56 3.86 11.06 -2.01
CA TRP A 56 3.47 9.68 -1.74
C TRP A 56 1.96 9.46 -1.82
N ARG A 57 1.19 10.34 -1.18
CA ARG A 57 -0.26 10.31 -1.21
C ARG A 57 -0.79 10.41 -2.64
N ASN A 58 -0.32 11.36 -3.41
CA ASN A 58 -0.78 11.57 -4.79
C ASN A 58 -0.43 10.38 -5.69
N GLU A 59 0.76 9.82 -5.56
CA GLU A 59 1.15 8.61 -6.28
C GLU A 59 0.25 7.42 -5.91
N PHE A 60 -0.02 7.23 -4.62
CA PHE A 60 -0.87 6.15 -4.16
C PHE A 60 -2.30 6.26 -4.69
N LEU A 61 -2.88 7.45 -4.62
CA LEU A 61 -4.22 7.70 -5.17
C LEU A 61 -4.25 7.56 -6.69
N GLY A 62 -3.18 7.91 -7.37
CA GLY A 62 -3.01 7.68 -8.81
C GLY A 62 -3.03 6.20 -9.17
N LEU A 63 -2.31 5.38 -8.41
CA LEU A 63 -2.32 3.92 -8.57
C LEU A 63 -3.72 3.34 -8.31
N LEU A 64 -4.40 3.81 -7.26
CA LEU A 64 -5.77 3.39 -6.97
C LEU A 64 -6.69 3.64 -8.16
N LYS A 65 -6.69 4.84 -8.70
CA LYS A 65 -7.53 5.20 -9.85
C LYS A 65 -7.20 4.39 -11.08
N LYS A 66 -5.92 4.07 -11.30
CA LYS A 66 -5.44 3.31 -12.45
C LYS A 66 -5.86 1.84 -12.39
N TYR A 67 -5.82 1.22 -11.21
CA TYR A 67 -5.98 -0.24 -11.09
C TYR A 67 -7.25 -0.70 -10.40
N ARG A 68 -8.05 0.18 -9.82
CA ARG A 68 -9.24 -0.17 -9.03
C ARG A 68 -10.28 -1.03 -9.75
N ASN A 69 -10.29 -1.01 -11.07
CA ASN A 69 -11.28 -1.76 -11.86
C ASN A 69 -10.83 -3.18 -12.25
N HIS A 70 -9.64 -3.61 -11.83
CA HIS A 70 -9.21 -4.98 -12.05
C HIS A 70 -9.95 -5.93 -11.09
N PRO A 71 -10.67 -6.95 -11.61
CA PRO A 71 -11.43 -7.86 -10.75
C PRO A 71 -10.56 -8.69 -9.81
N SER A 72 -9.30 -8.91 -10.15
CA SER A 72 -8.34 -9.60 -9.28
C SER A 72 -7.87 -8.77 -8.09
N LEU A 73 -8.03 -7.44 -8.14
CA LEU A 73 -7.59 -6.57 -7.06
C LEU A 73 -8.54 -6.65 -5.87
N LEU A 74 -8.11 -7.32 -4.80
CA LEU A 74 -8.93 -7.56 -3.61
C LEU A 74 -8.63 -6.58 -2.48
N PHE A 75 -7.36 -6.25 -2.28
CA PHE A 75 -6.91 -5.43 -1.16
C PHE A 75 -5.84 -4.44 -1.60
N TRP A 76 -5.80 -3.31 -0.89
CA TRP A 76 -4.71 -2.35 -0.97
C TRP A 76 -3.86 -2.42 0.30
N THR A 77 -2.56 -2.58 0.12
CA THR A 77 -1.59 -2.51 1.21
C THR A 77 -0.93 -1.14 1.18
N VAL A 78 -1.23 -0.33 2.18
CA VAL A 78 -0.81 1.09 2.22
C VAL A 78 0.61 1.24 2.74
N ASN A 79 1.03 0.36 3.62
CA ASN A 79 2.35 0.42 4.24
C ASN A 79 2.88 -1.00 4.52
N ASN A 80 4.20 -1.13 4.58
CA ASN A 80 4.86 -2.36 4.98
C ASN A 80 5.78 -2.13 6.17
N GLU A 81 5.67 -3.00 7.18
CA GLU A 81 6.53 -2.98 8.37
C GLU A 81 6.53 -1.67 9.17
N MET A 82 5.44 -0.92 9.10
CA MET A 82 5.28 0.22 9.98
C MET A 82 5.06 -0.28 11.41
N LYS A 83 6.07 -0.11 12.24
CA LYS A 83 6.02 -0.48 13.64
C LYS A 83 5.81 0.75 14.50
N PHE A 84 5.10 0.56 15.60
CA PHE A 84 4.71 1.66 16.46
C PHE A 84 5.54 1.76 17.74
N TYR A 85 6.19 0.69 18.16
CA TYR A 85 6.79 0.62 19.49
C TYR A 85 8.04 -0.28 19.62
N ASP A 86 8.45 -1.03 18.63
CA ASP A 86 9.69 -1.82 18.72
C ASP A 86 10.88 -0.89 18.83
N ASN A 87 11.41 -0.71 20.03
CA ASN A 87 12.51 0.20 20.34
C ASN A 87 12.23 1.68 20.04
N ASP A 88 10.99 2.04 19.68
CA ASP A 88 10.57 3.41 19.52
C ASP A 88 9.67 3.83 20.69
N SER A 89 10.25 4.55 21.66
CA SER A 89 9.53 5.07 22.82
C SER A 89 8.68 6.31 22.50
N ASN A 90 8.77 6.84 21.28
CA ASN A 90 8.05 8.06 20.90
C ASN A 90 6.63 7.74 20.41
N LEU A 91 5.70 7.66 21.36
CA LEU A 91 4.29 7.39 21.06
C LEU A 91 3.63 8.48 20.22
N GLU A 92 4.03 9.73 20.36
CA GLU A 92 3.47 10.83 19.56
C GLU A 92 3.85 10.70 18.09
N ARG A 93 5.08 10.27 17.82
CA ARG A 93 5.51 9.98 16.45
C ARG A 93 4.72 8.80 15.85
N ALA A 94 4.51 7.75 16.63
CA ALA A 94 3.71 6.61 16.20
C ALA A 94 2.26 6.99 15.88
N LYS A 95 1.64 7.80 16.72
CA LYS A 95 0.29 8.32 16.51
C LYS A 95 0.21 9.18 15.25
N GLU A 96 1.19 10.03 15.01
CA GLU A 96 1.22 10.89 13.81
C GLU A 96 1.36 10.07 12.52
N LYS A 97 2.22 9.06 12.51
CA LYS A 97 2.32 8.12 11.37
C LYS A 97 1.00 7.41 11.09
N TYR A 98 0.34 6.95 12.14
CA TYR A 98 -0.97 6.31 12.03
C TYR A 98 -2.03 7.29 11.47
N ARG A 99 -2.02 8.52 11.95
CA ARG A 99 -2.93 9.57 11.46
C ARG A 99 -2.75 9.82 9.97
N ILE A 100 -1.51 9.96 9.51
CA ILE A 100 -1.19 10.19 8.10
C ILE A 100 -1.75 9.05 7.23
N ILE A 101 -1.52 7.80 7.62
CA ILE A 101 -2.03 6.64 6.88
C ILE A 101 -3.56 6.59 6.92
N SER A 102 -4.14 6.83 8.08
CA SER A 102 -5.60 6.84 8.24
C SER A 102 -6.27 7.86 7.34
N ASP A 103 -5.69 9.05 7.21
CA ASP A 103 -6.24 10.09 6.35
C ASP A 103 -6.18 9.70 4.86
N VAL A 104 -5.09 9.08 4.42
CA VAL A 104 -5.00 8.54 3.06
C VAL A 104 -6.03 7.43 2.82
N VAL A 105 -6.20 6.51 3.76
CA VAL A 105 -7.21 5.44 3.66
C VAL A 105 -8.63 6.02 3.57
N LYS A 106 -8.94 7.05 4.36
CA LYS A 106 -10.25 7.74 4.26
C LYS A 106 -10.47 8.33 2.88
N GLU A 107 -9.45 8.95 2.31
CA GLU A 107 -9.51 9.52 0.97
C GLU A 107 -9.66 8.43 -0.11
N MET A 108 -8.93 7.33 0.01
CA MET A 108 -9.07 6.17 -0.88
C MET A 108 -10.51 5.65 -0.94
N ARG A 109 -11.20 5.60 0.20
CA ARG A 109 -12.58 5.14 0.29
C ARG A 109 -13.60 6.05 -0.38
N ARG A 110 -13.25 7.29 -0.66
CA ARG A 110 -14.09 8.26 -1.39
C ARG A 110 -13.96 8.16 -2.89
N ILE A 111 -12.98 7.47 -3.37
CA ILE A 111 -12.73 7.24 -4.79
C ILE A 111 -13.44 5.95 -5.22
#